data_75c5c8bbfa400b93c2923f167dd4bef2
#
_entry.id   75c5c8bbfa400b93c2923f167dd4bef2
#
_cell.length_a   1.000
_cell.length_b   1.000
_cell.length_c   1.000
_cell.angle_alpha   90.00
_cell.angle_beta   90.00
_cell.angle_gamma   90.00
#
_symmetry.space_group_name_H-M   'P 1'
#
loop_
_entity.id
_entity.type
_entity.pdbx_description
1 polymer ?
#
loop_
_entity_poly.entity_id
_entity_poly.type
_entity_poly.pdbx_seq_one_letter_code
_entity_poly.pdbx_strand_id
1 'polypeptide(L)'
;PYILVGGATGMIGDPSGKSSERALLDKKSLDINLEKIKNQLSKFLKFNKKENSAVIVNNYEWIKKLSLIDFNRDIGKHITINYMMSKDSVKKRVSNESGEGMSFTEFSYQLIQGYDFLHLYKNYDCILQMGGSDQWGNITTGTELIRRKLGKKAFALTCKLLTKSDGSKFGKTASCLLYTSPSPRDL
;
A
#
# COMPACT_ATOMS: atom_id res chain seq x y z
N PRO A 1 10.73 -7.11 11.77
CA PRO A 1 9.67 -6.59 10.90
C PRO A 1 10.25 -5.92 9.65
N TYR A 2 9.51 -5.97 8.53
CA TYR A 2 9.86 -5.28 7.28
C TYR A 2 9.00 -4.03 7.13
N ILE A 3 9.64 -2.93 6.77
CA ILE A 3 8.97 -1.67 6.46
C ILE A 3 8.99 -1.50 4.96
N LEU A 4 7.85 -1.76 4.34
CA LEU A 4 7.71 -1.66 2.89
C LEU A 4 7.53 -0.21 2.47
N VAL A 5 8.45 0.28 1.64
CA VAL A 5 8.33 1.59 0.99
C VAL A 5 8.00 1.43 -0.49
N GLY A 6 7.07 2.25 -0.94
CA GLY A 6 6.52 2.17 -2.28
C GLY A 6 7.32 2.98 -3.31
N GLY A 7 8.57 2.60 -3.59
CA GLY A 7 9.34 3.28 -4.66
C GLY A 7 8.71 3.12 -6.03
N ALA A 8 8.27 1.90 -6.41
CA ALA A 8 7.56 1.68 -7.66
C ALA A 8 6.08 2.08 -7.57
N THR A 9 5.39 1.66 -6.51
CA THR A 9 3.96 2.00 -6.34
C THR A 9 3.73 3.49 -6.13
N GLY A 10 4.70 4.22 -5.59
CA GLY A 10 4.66 5.68 -5.50
C GLY A 10 4.75 6.39 -6.86
N MET A 11 5.37 5.76 -7.86
CA MET A 11 5.37 6.27 -9.25
C MET A 11 4.02 6.09 -9.95
N ILE A 12 3.23 5.10 -9.52
CA ILE A 12 1.91 4.79 -10.09
C ILE A 12 0.82 5.59 -9.37
N GLY A 13 0.89 5.70 -8.04
CA GLY A 13 -0.09 6.38 -7.20
C GLY A 13 -1.23 5.48 -6.74
N ASP A 14 -1.39 5.36 -5.40
CA ASP A 14 -2.47 4.58 -4.78
C ASP A 14 -3.82 5.29 -4.94
N PRO A 15 -4.82 4.67 -5.59
CA PRO A 15 -6.15 5.23 -5.76
C PRO A 15 -7.02 5.14 -4.49
N SER A 16 -6.59 4.40 -3.47
CA SER A 16 -7.39 4.11 -2.27
C SER A 16 -7.82 5.39 -1.54
N GLY A 17 -9.13 5.55 -1.36
CA GLY A 17 -9.72 6.70 -0.66
C GLY A 17 -9.62 8.02 -1.42
N LYS A 18 -9.46 8.00 -2.74
CA LYS A 18 -9.41 9.17 -3.62
C LYS A 18 -10.53 9.14 -4.65
N SER A 19 -11.02 10.33 -5.01
CA SER A 19 -12.04 10.55 -6.06
C SER A 19 -11.42 10.87 -7.43
N SER A 20 -10.12 11.27 -7.45
CA SER A 20 -9.39 11.62 -8.67
C SER A 20 -8.04 10.92 -8.74
N GLU A 21 -7.49 10.80 -9.94
CA GLU A 21 -6.17 10.22 -10.17
C GLU A 21 -5.07 11.03 -9.48
N ARG A 22 -4.03 10.34 -8.99
CA ARG A 22 -2.88 10.99 -8.37
C ARG A 22 -1.90 11.48 -9.42
N ALA A 23 -1.29 12.64 -9.16
CA ALA A 23 -0.13 13.08 -9.91
C ALA A 23 1.03 12.07 -9.76
N LEU A 24 1.62 11.69 -10.87
CA LEU A 24 2.77 10.79 -10.92
C LEU A 24 3.99 11.51 -10.36
N LEU A 25 4.71 10.86 -9.45
CA LEU A 25 5.94 11.37 -8.88
C LEU A 25 7.15 10.87 -9.66
N ASP A 26 8.13 11.74 -9.85
CA ASP A 26 9.41 11.35 -10.39
C ASP A 26 10.28 10.58 -9.35
N LYS A 27 11.28 9.87 -9.84
CA LYS A 27 12.15 9.05 -8.99
C LYS A 27 12.88 9.89 -7.93
N LYS A 28 13.34 11.10 -8.27
CA LYS A 28 14.07 11.98 -7.34
C LYS A 28 13.19 12.39 -6.16
N SER A 29 11.95 12.77 -6.42
CA SER A 29 10.97 13.12 -5.39
C SER A 29 10.66 11.92 -4.48
N LEU A 30 10.58 10.71 -5.05
CA LEU A 30 10.37 9.49 -4.29
C LEU A 30 11.55 9.15 -3.38
N ASP A 31 12.78 9.28 -3.88
CA ASP A 31 14.00 9.02 -3.08
C ASP A 31 14.08 9.99 -1.88
N ILE A 32 13.77 11.27 -2.09
CA ILE A 32 13.70 12.27 -1.01
C ILE A 32 12.61 11.89 0.02
N ASN A 33 11.44 11.50 -0.45
CA ASN A 33 10.34 11.09 0.44
C ASN A 33 10.69 9.83 1.23
N LEU A 34 11.39 8.87 0.63
CA LEU A 34 11.85 7.66 1.28
C LEU A 34 12.80 7.99 2.45
N GLU A 35 13.79 8.84 2.25
CA GLU A 35 14.70 9.26 3.32
C GLU A 35 13.96 9.99 4.45
N LYS A 36 13.00 10.86 4.13
CA LYS A 36 12.17 11.52 5.15
C LYS A 36 11.35 10.53 5.97
N ILE A 37 10.74 9.54 5.32
CA ILE A 37 9.97 8.49 6.00
C ILE A 37 10.89 7.65 6.89
N LYS A 38 12.06 7.26 6.40
CA LYS A 38 13.05 6.52 7.18
C LYS A 38 13.48 7.28 8.43
N ASN A 39 13.75 8.58 8.31
CA ASN A 39 14.12 9.43 9.43
C ASN A 39 13.00 9.57 10.47
N GLN A 40 11.73 9.60 10.04
CA GLN A 40 10.60 9.60 10.97
C GLN A 40 10.46 8.24 11.67
N LEU A 41 10.57 7.15 10.95
CA LEU A 41 10.44 5.79 11.49
C LEU A 41 11.58 5.43 12.44
N SER A 42 12.79 5.98 12.25
CA SER A 42 13.94 5.75 13.14
C SER A 42 13.72 6.23 14.57
N LYS A 43 12.72 7.10 14.80
CA LYS A 43 12.31 7.51 16.16
C LYS A 43 11.54 6.42 16.90
N PHE A 44 10.94 5.49 16.20
CA PHE A 44 10.08 4.43 16.75
C PHE A 44 10.65 3.03 16.58
N LEU A 45 11.46 2.83 15.55
CA LEU A 45 11.99 1.53 15.15
C LEU A 45 13.51 1.54 15.12
N LYS A 46 14.11 0.42 15.55
CA LYS A 46 15.56 0.23 15.52
C LYS A 46 15.97 -0.44 14.21
N PHE A 47 16.87 0.18 13.47
CA PHE A 47 17.44 -0.31 12.19
C PHE A 47 18.91 -0.76 12.31
N ASN A 48 19.31 -1.24 13.48
CA ASN A 48 20.70 -1.46 13.84
C ASN A 48 21.26 -2.86 13.51
N LYS A 49 20.60 -3.61 12.65
CA LYS A 49 20.98 -4.96 12.21
C LYS A 49 21.13 -6.01 13.34
N LYS A 50 20.53 -5.78 14.51
CA LYS A 50 20.43 -6.77 15.59
C LYS A 50 19.19 -7.64 15.39
N GLU A 51 19.12 -8.74 16.13
CA GLU A 51 17.91 -9.54 16.22
C GLU A 51 16.68 -8.67 16.53
N ASN A 52 15.57 -8.89 15.83
CA ASN A 52 14.34 -8.10 15.92
C ASN A 52 14.41 -6.65 15.41
N SER A 53 15.49 -6.24 14.74
CA SER A 53 15.50 -4.91 14.10
C SER A 53 14.58 -4.85 12.89
N ALA A 54 14.08 -3.63 12.62
CA ALA A 54 13.33 -3.35 11.42
C ALA A 54 14.25 -3.27 10.19
N VAL A 55 13.75 -3.74 9.06
CA VAL A 55 14.44 -3.66 7.76
C VAL A 55 13.56 -2.87 6.80
N ILE A 56 14.12 -1.84 6.19
CA ILE A 56 13.44 -1.13 5.10
C ILE A 56 13.63 -1.91 3.81
N VAL A 57 12.54 -2.17 3.13
CA VAL A 57 12.50 -2.80 1.80
C VAL A 57 11.78 -1.88 0.82
N ASN A 58 12.31 -1.75 -0.39
CA ASN A 58 11.76 -0.88 -1.43
C ASN A 58 11.23 -1.74 -2.58
N ASN A 59 9.95 -1.66 -2.88
CA ASN A 59 9.34 -2.45 -3.93
C ASN A 59 9.87 -2.13 -5.35
N TYR A 60 10.52 -1.00 -5.53
CA TYR A 60 11.22 -0.70 -6.79
C TYR A 60 12.25 -1.76 -7.15
N GLU A 61 12.91 -2.39 -6.15
CA GLU A 61 13.98 -3.36 -6.37
C GLU A 61 13.52 -4.67 -7.04
N TRP A 62 12.27 -5.05 -6.87
CA TRP A 62 11.72 -6.25 -7.51
C TRP A 62 10.75 -5.92 -8.64
N ILE A 63 9.97 -4.83 -8.55
CA ILE A 63 9.02 -4.47 -9.62
C ILE A 63 9.74 -4.04 -10.89
N LYS A 64 10.85 -3.29 -10.79
CA LYS A 64 11.63 -2.87 -11.97
C LYS A 64 12.19 -4.02 -12.81
N LYS A 65 12.31 -5.20 -12.22
CA LYS A 65 12.83 -6.41 -12.89
C LYS A 65 11.75 -7.23 -13.58
N LEU A 66 10.50 -6.90 -13.31
CA LEU A 66 9.35 -7.65 -13.79
C LEU A 66 8.91 -7.10 -15.15
N SER A 67 9.01 -7.93 -16.19
CA SER A 67 8.47 -7.54 -17.50
C SER A 67 6.93 -7.53 -17.48
N LEU A 68 6.33 -6.78 -18.40
CA LEU A 68 4.87 -6.77 -18.56
C LEU A 68 4.32 -8.18 -18.87
N ILE A 69 5.07 -8.97 -19.65
CA ILE A 69 4.70 -10.35 -19.98
C ILE A 69 4.73 -11.22 -18.73
N ASP A 70 5.81 -11.16 -17.95
CA ASP A 70 5.93 -11.96 -16.72
C ASP A 70 4.88 -11.55 -15.69
N PHE A 71 4.61 -10.25 -15.55
CA PHE A 71 3.56 -9.77 -14.66
C PHE A 71 2.18 -10.36 -15.04
N ASN A 72 1.79 -10.29 -16.30
CA ASN A 72 0.50 -10.83 -16.75
C ASN A 72 0.45 -12.35 -16.63
N ARG A 73 1.49 -13.06 -17.09
CA ARG A 73 1.56 -14.52 -17.08
C ARG A 73 1.61 -15.10 -15.67
N ASP A 74 2.43 -14.51 -14.78
CA ASP A 74 2.78 -15.13 -13.50
C ASP A 74 2.02 -14.55 -12.31
N ILE A 75 1.42 -13.37 -12.47
CA ILE A 75 0.68 -12.66 -11.43
C ILE A 75 -0.77 -12.43 -11.88
N GLY A 76 -0.98 -11.74 -12.99
CA GLY A 76 -2.30 -11.31 -13.46
C GLY A 76 -3.29 -12.46 -13.59
N LYS A 77 -2.88 -13.59 -14.15
CA LYS A 77 -3.75 -14.76 -14.36
C LYS A 77 -4.35 -15.35 -13.08
N HIS A 78 -3.76 -15.07 -11.92
CA HIS A 78 -4.23 -15.65 -10.65
C HIS A 78 -5.33 -14.84 -9.98
N ILE A 79 -5.57 -13.60 -10.42
CA ILE A 79 -6.60 -12.71 -9.87
C ILE A 79 -7.61 -12.38 -10.97
N THR A 80 -8.87 -12.70 -10.75
CA THR A 80 -9.93 -12.43 -11.74
C THR A 80 -10.35 -10.97 -11.71
N ILE A 81 -10.79 -10.46 -12.86
CA ILE A 81 -11.38 -9.12 -12.98
C ILE A 81 -12.56 -8.95 -12.00
N ASN A 82 -13.43 -9.96 -11.89
CA ASN A 82 -14.57 -9.92 -10.97
C ASN A 82 -14.13 -9.72 -9.51
N TYR A 83 -13.03 -10.38 -9.09
CA TYR A 83 -12.47 -10.17 -7.76
C TYR A 83 -11.97 -8.73 -7.59
N MET A 84 -11.26 -8.19 -8.57
CA MET A 84 -10.76 -6.81 -8.54
C MET A 84 -11.90 -5.81 -8.51
N MET A 85 -12.96 -6.01 -9.32
CA MET A 85 -14.15 -5.18 -9.37
C MET A 85 -14.99 -5.24 -8.08
N SER A 86 -14.88 -6.30 -7.28
CA SER A 86 -15.61 -6.44 -6.02
C SER A 86 -15.10 -5.54 -4.89
N LYS A 87 -13.92 -4.94 -5.04
CA LYS A 87 -13.32 -4.06 -4.02
C LYS A 87 -14.11 -2.74 -3.91
N ASP A 88 -14.35 -2.28 -2.68
CA ASP A 88 -15.13 -1.07 -2.43
C ASP A 88 -14.53 0.18 -3.08
N SER A 89 -13.20 0.29 -3.10
CA SER A 89 -12.50 1.39 -3.76
C SER A 89 -12.74 1.42 -5.28
N VAL A 90 -12.82 0.24 -5.90
CA VAL A 90 -13.10 0.12 -7.34
C VAL A 90 -14.58 0.38 -7.62
N LYS A 91 -15.49 -0.26 -6.86
CA LYS A 91 -16.94 -0.07 -7.01
C LYS A 91 -17.33 1.41 -6.96
N LYS A 92 -16.84 2.12 -5.93
CA LYS A 92 -17.16 3.56 -5.76
C LYS A 92 -16.71 4.43 -6.93
N ARG A 93 -15.62 4.07 -7.59
CA ARG A 93 -15.09 4.82 -8.75
C ARG A 93 -15.79 4.47 -10.05
N VAL A 94 -16.11 3.20 -10.25
CA VAL A 94 -16.77 2.73 -11.48
C VAL A 94 -18.27 3.04 -11.49
N SER A 95 -18.95 3.02 -10.32
CA SER A 95 -20.39 3.35 -10.21
C SER A 95 -20.69 4.84 -10.12
N ASN A 96 -19.69 5.70 -10.08
CA ASN A 96 -19.90 7.14 -10.00
C ASN A 96 -20.24 7.71 -11.38
N GLU A 97 -21.52 7.91 -11.65
CA GLU A 97 -22.05 8.39 -12.94
C GLU A 97 -21.59 9.82 -13.32
N SER A 98 -21.12 10.60 -12.35
CA SER A 98 -20.70 11.99 -12.55
C SER A 98 -19.20 12.21 -12.49
N GLY A 99 -18.39 11.15 -12.26
CA GLY A 99 -16.95 11.25 -12.04
C GLY A 99 -16.12 10.78 -13.22
N GLU A 100 -14.87 11.18 -13.21
CA GLU A 100 -13.84 10.57 -14.05
C GLU A 100 -13.78 9.07 -13.76
N GLY A 101 -13.76 8.25 -14.81
CA GLY A 101 -13.61 6.81 -14.69
C GLY A 101 -12.30 6.43 -13.97
N MET A 102 -12.06 5.14 -13.80
CA MET A 102 -10.81 4.63 -13.23
C MET A 102 -9.85 4.26 -14.38
N SER A 103 -8.62 4.79 -14.37
CA SER A 103 -7.61 4.41 -15.35
C SER A 103 -7.15 2.96 -15.14
N PHE A 104 -6.58 2.34 -16.18
CA PHE A 104 -5.97 1.02 -16.05
C PHE A 104 -4.87 1.00 -14.99
N THR A 105 -4.11 2.09 -14.88
CA THR A 105 -3.04 2.26 -13.88
C THR A 105 -3.61 2.17 -12.46
N GLU A 106 -4.68 2.91 -12.18
CA GLU A 106 -5.36 2.85 -10.88
C GLU A 106 -5.97 1.47 -10.61
N PHE A 107 -6.61 0.87 -11.61
CA PHE A 107 -7.25 -0.44 -11.49
C PHE A 107 -6.23 -1.54 -11.19
N SER A 108 -5.08 -1.53 -11.87
CA SER A 108 -4.02 -2.52 -11.70
C SER A 108 -3.22 -2.35 -10.40
N TYR A 109 -3.29 -1.19 -9.75
CA TYR A 109 -2.53 -0.89 -8.54
C TYR A 109 -2.70 -1.93 -7.44
N GLN A 110 -3.94 -2.38 -7.18
CA GLN A 110 -4.22 -3.40 -6.17
C GLN A 110 -3.46 -4.72 -6.43
N LEU A 111 -3.26 -5.07 -7.70
CA LEU A 111 -2.53 -6.28 -8.07
C LEU A 111 -1.02 -6.09 -7.92
N ILE A 112 -0.51 -4.90 -8.23
CA ILE A 112 0.90 -4.54 -8.07
C ILE A 112 1.28 -4.55 -6.59
N GLN A 113 0.48 -3.94 -5.73
CA GLN A 113 0.70 -3.99 -4.28
C GLN A 113 0.48 -5.41 -3.71
N GLY A 114 -0.48 -6.17 -4.26
CA GLY A 114 -0.65 -7.58 -3.90
C GLY A 114 0.58 -8.42 -4.23
N TYR A 115 1.27 -8.11 -5.32
CA TYR A 115 2.53 -8.75 -5.68
C TYR A 115 3.65 -8.45 -4.67
N ASP A 116 3.70 -7.26 -4.08
CA ASP A 116 4.66 -6.96 -3.02
C ASP A 116 4.54 -7.95 -1.86
N PHE A 117 3.31 -8.25 -1.43
CA PHE A 117 3.11 -9.22 -0.35
C PHE A 117 3.52 -10.64 -0.78
N LEU A 118 3.19 -11.07 -1.99
CA LEU A 118 3.66 -12.35 -2.52
C LEU A 118 5.19 -12.41 -2.57
N HIS A 119 5.86 -11.33 -2.98
CA HIS A 119 7.31 -11.24 -3.03
C HIS A 119 7.94 -11.36 -1.64
N LEU A 120 7.41 -10.62 -0.68
CA LEU A 120 7.87 -10.66 0.71
C LEU A 120 7.59 -12.02 1.37
N TYR A 121 6.45 -12.64 1.06
CA TYR A 121 6.14 -14.00 1.52
C TYR A 121 7.17 -15.02 1.01
N LYS A 122 7.51 -14.97 -0.28
CA LYS A 122 8.42 -15.93 -0.92
C LYS A 122 9.88 -15.77 -0.51
N ASN A 123 10.34 -14.54 -0.34
CA ASN A 123 11.76 -14.23 -0.23
C ASN A 123 12.19 -13.79 1.18
N TYR A 124 11.22 -13.49 2.06
CA TYR A 124 11.49 -12.96 3.39
C TYR A 124 10.64 -13.62 4.48
N ASP A 125 9.94 -14.70 4.17
CA ASP A 125 9.04 -15.44 5.08
C ASP A 125 8.01 -14.53 5.78
N CYS A 126 7.57 -13.49 5.10
CA CYS A 126 6.62 -12.51 5.64
C CYS A 126 5.18 -13.06 5.52
N ILE A 127 4.61 -13.52 6.62
CA ILE A 127 3.27 -14.16 6.65
C ILE A 127 2.14 -13.22 7.03
N LEU A 128 2.44 -12.01 7.55
CA LEU A 128 1.47 -11.00 7.97
C LEU A 128 1.81 -9.66 7.35
N GLN A 129 0.83 -9.03 6.69
CA GLN A 129 0.93 -7.63 6.25
C GLN A 129 -0.03 -6.76 7.04
N MET A 130 0.46 -5.60 7.49
CA MET A 130 -0.30 -4.63 8.28
C MET A 130 -0.37 -3.28 7.56
N GLY A 131 -1.47 -2.54 7.78
CA GLY A 131 -1.66 -1.20 7.22
C GLY A 131 -2.84 -0.44 7.82
N GLY A 132 -3.16 0.71 7.25
CA GLY A 132 -4.38 1.43 7.54
C GLY A 132 -5.60 0.74 6.93
N SER A 133 -6.80 1.02 7.43
CA SER A 133 -8.04 0.41 6.92
C SER A 133 -8.31 0.73 5.45
N ASP A 134 -7.76 1.82 4.92
CA ASP A 134 -7.81 2.16 3.49
C ASP A 134 -6.99 1.19 2.61
N GLN A 135 -6.05 0.45 3.20
CA GLN A 135 -5.20 -0.52 2.52
C GLN A 135 -5.78 -1.95 2.52
N TRP A 136 -6.93 -2.17 3.15
CA TRP A 136 -7.52 -3.51 3.27
C TRP A 136 -7.68 -4.22 1.93
N GLY A 137 -8.21 -3.52 0.91
CA GLY A 137 -8.39 -4.07 -0.44
C GLY A 137 -7.08 -4.53 -1.08
N ASN A 138 -6.03 -3.73 -0.96
CA ASN A 138 -4.72 -4.02 -1.53
C ASN A 138 -4.03 -5.18 -0.79
N ILE A 139 -4.05 -5.16 0.55
CA ILE A 139 -3.44 -6.22 1.39
C ILE A 139 -4.14 -7.57 1.16
N THR A 140 -5.48 -7.59 1.12
CA THR A 140 -6.23 -8.82 0.88
C THR A 140 -6.06 -9.35 -0.55
N THR A 141 -5.74 -8.51 -1.52
CA THR A 141 -5.35 -8.98 -2.85
C THR A 141 -4.02 -9.76 -2.77
N GLY A 142 -3.09 -9.34 -1.92
CA GLY A 142 -1.86 -10.08 -1.66
C GLY A 142 -2.11 -11.44 -1.00
N THR A 143 -2.98 -11.52 0.02
CA THR A 143 -3.32 -12.81 0.65
C THR A 143 -4.00 -13.76 -0.34
N GLU A 144 -4.88 -13.24 -1.19
CA GLU A 144 -5.56 -14.04 -2.22
C GLU A 144 -4.58 -14.52 -3.30
N LEU A 145 -3.63 -13.68 -3.70
CA LEU A 145 -2.59 -14.04 -4.66
C LEU A 145 -1.69 -15.16 -4.10
N ILE A 146 -1.28 -15.07 -2.83
CA ILE A 146 -0.52 -16.12 -2.14
C ILE A 146 -1.32 -17.43 -2.12
N ARG A 147 -2.59 -17.35 -1.75
CA ARG A 147 -3.47 -18.51 -1.72
C ARG A 147 -3.61 -19.19 -3.08
N ARG A 148 -3.89 -18.40 -4.14
CA ARG A 148 -4.13 -18.95 -5.48
C ARG A 148 -2.87 -19.45 -6.16
N LYS A 149 -1.76 -18.74 -5.99
CA LYS A 149 -0.50 -19.09 -6.68
C LYS A 149 0.30 -20.15 -5.94
N LEU A 150 0.30 -20.14 -4.60
CA LEU A 150 1.14 -21.01 -3.79
C LEU A 150 0.37 -22.07 -2.99
N GLY A 151 -0.98 -21.98 -2.95
CA GLY A 151 -1.77 -22.85 -2.07
C GLY A 151 -1.48 -22.62 -0.57
N LYS A 152 -0.90 -21.47 -0.22
CA LYS A 152 -0.47 -21.14 1.14
C LYS A 152 -1.38 -20.09 1.78
N LYS A 153 -1.27 -19.95 3.10
CA LYS A 153 -2.05 -19.00 3.90
C LYS A 153 -1.17 -17.85 4.36
N ALA A 154 -1.67 -16.63 4.20
CA ALA A 154 -1.08 -15.40 4.74
C ALA A 154 -2.18 -14.55 5.40
N PHE A 155 -1.79 -13.58 6.22
CA PHE A 155 -2.71 -12.83 7.07
C PHE A 155 -2.64 -11.33 6.77
N ALA A 156 -3.78 -10.66 6.94
CA ALA A 156 -3.93 -9.22 6.81
C ALA A 156 -4.43 -8.65 8.12
N LEU A 157 -3.86 -7.52 8.55
CA LEU A 157 -4.33 -6.76 9.70
C LEU A 157 -4.38 -5.28 9.34
N THR A 158 -5.50 -4.62 9.62
CA THR A 158 -5.60 -3.17 9.43
C THR A 158 -6.08 -2.47 10.69
N CYS A 159 -5.56 -1.27 10.92
CA CYS A 159 -5.99 -0.37 11.96
C CYS A 159 -6.89 0.72 11.39
N LYS A 160 -7.85 1.21 12.17
CA LYS A 160 -8.65 2.37 11.80
C LYS A 160 -7.75 3.57 11.54
N LEU A 161 -8.11 4.35 10.54
CA LEU A 161 -7.43 5.61 10.27
C LEU A 161 -7.78 6.65 11.36
N LEU A 162 -6.81 7.49 11.69
CA LEU A 162 -7.10 8.69 12.47
C LEU A 162 -7.96 9.63 11.63
N THR A 163 -9.06 10.09 12.20
CA THR A 163 -9.98 11.02 11.57
C THR A 163 -10.06 12.32 12.37
N LYS A 164 -10.37 13.41 11.68
CA LYS A 164 -10.74 14.67 12.30
C LYS A 164 -12.13 14.57 12.94
N SER A 165 -12.53 15.59 13.68
CA SER A 165 -13.88 15.70 14.27
C SER A 165 -15.01 15.66 13.26
N ASP A 166 -14.75 16.11 12.02
CA ASP A 166 -15.70 16.07 10.89
C ASP A 166 -15.74 14.69 10.18
N GLY A 167 -15.00 13.69 10.68
CA GLY A 167 -14.89 12.36 10.10
C GLY A 167 -13.93 12.26 8.90
N SER A 168 -13.36 13.36 8.43
CA SER A 168 -12.38 13.33 7.34
C SER A 168 -11.04 12.72 7.81
N LYS A 169 -10.33 12.09 6.87
CA LYS A 169 -9.05 11.43 7.15
C LYS A 169 -7.97 12.46 7.51
N PHE A 170 -7.24 12.21 8.61
CA PHE A 170 -5.94 12.85 8.79
C PHE A 170 -4.97 12.38 7.71
N GLY A 171 -4.40 13.33 6.99
CA GLY A 171 -3.48 13.01 5.93
C GLY A 171 -2.68 14.25 5.51
N LYS A 172 -2.41 14.39 4.23
CA LYS A 172 -1.81 15.59 3.64
C LYS A 172 -2.85 16.72 3.67
N THR A 173 -3.06 17.33 4.84
CA THR A 173 -4.03 18.40 5.00
C THR A 173 -3.33 19.75 4.90
N ALA A 174 -3.86 20.63 4.06
CA ALA A 174 -3.36 22.01 3.94
C ALA A 174 -3.73 22.88 5.16
N SER A 175 -4.70 22.46 5.98
CA SER A 175 -5.32 23.32 6.99
C SER A 175 -5.12 22.90 8.44
N CYS A 176 -4.58 21.72 8.74
CA CYS A 176 -4.38 21.29 10.13
C CYS A 176 -3.24 20.27 10.25
N LEU A 177 -2.26 20.59 11.09
CA LEU A 177 -1.20 19.67 11.49
C LEU A 177 -1.50 19.16 12.90
N LEU A 178 -1.40 17.84 13.11
CA LEU A 178 -1.42 17.26 14.44
C LEU A 178 0.01 17.34 15.01
N TYR A 179 0.22 18.23 15.99
CA TYR A 179 1.51 18.34 16.68
C TYR A 179 1.64 17.29 17.78
N THR A 180 0.60 17.13 18.59
CA THR A 180 0.51 16.14 19.66
C THR A 180 -0.95 15.74 19.85
N SER A 181 -1.21 14.51 20.24
CA SER A 181 -2.50 14.17 20.86
C SER A 181 -2.44 14.63 22.31
N PRO A 182 -3.45 15.36 22.82
CA PRO A 182 -3.51 15.66 24.25
C PRO A 182 -3.50 14.36 25.04
N SER A 183 -2.65 14.28 26.05
CA SER A 183 -2.64 13.16 26.97
C SER A 183 -3.94 13.16 27.79
N PRO A 184 -4.50 12.00 28.18
CA PRO A 184 -5.59 11.94 29.12
C PRO A 184 -5.30 12.62 30.48
N ARG A 185 -4.02 12.99 30.73
CA ARG A 185 -3.61 13.74 31.91
C ARG A 185 -3.66 15.26 31.71
N ASP A 186 -3.89 15.73 30.48
CA ASP A 186 -3.98 17.14 30.13
C ASP A 186 -5.45 17.60 30.02
N LEU A 187 -6.40 16.71 30.34
CA LEU A 187 -7.82 16.94 30.52
C LEU A 187 -8.18 16.80 31.99
#